data_5d43bcc7da51d29eae3c54ec4b6988f6
#
_entry.id   5d43bcc7da51d29eae3c54ec4b6988f6
#
_cell.length_a   1.000
_cell.length_b   1.000
_cell.length_c   1.000
_cell.angle_alpha   90.00
_cell.angle_beta   90.00
_cell.angle_gamma   90.00
#
_symmetry.space_group_name_H-M   'P 1'
#
loop_
_entity.id
_entity.type
_entity.pdbx_description
1 polymer ?
#
loop_
_entity_poly.entity_id
_entity_poly.type
_entity_poly.pdbx_seq_one_letter_code
_entity_poly.pdbx_strand_id
1 'polypeptide(L)'
;HPVHEWFDAKKAANTLFHAADTTSCQAELTSPAAVGIDVSLGSTGKVSFSILGNVCAYDAATGIFTCADKATQLPAGLTELHLIADRGILELSAKQDTVIAYWELPDDRTCGTITVNADTPICAEAWTLH
;
A
#
# COMPACT_ATOMS: atom_id res chain seq x y z
N HIS A 1 1.32 7.88 -19.41
CA HIS A 1 0.95 6.46 -19.47
C HIS A 1 -0.55 6.31 -19.27
N PRO A 2 -1.32 5.72 -20.19
CA PRO A 2 -2.79 5.68 -20.09
C PRO A 2 -3.31 4.99 -18.83
N VAL A 3 -2.63 3.95 -18.36
CA VAL A 3 -3.04 3.22 -17.14
C VAL A 3 -2.90 4.13 -15.93
N HIS A 4 -1.83 4.90 -15.83
CA HIS A 4 -1.64 5.84 -14.72
C HIS A 4 -2.69 6.96 -14.74
N GLU A 5 -3.00 7.50 -15.90
CA GLU A 5 -4.05 8.51 -16.05
C GLU A 5 -5.40 7.97 -15.60
N TRP A 6 -5.73 6.74 -15.98
CA TRP A 6 -6.98 6.12 -15.58
C TRP A 6 -7.06 5.91 -14.07
N PHE A 7 -5.98 5.43 -13.45
CA PHE A 7 -5.92 5.23 -12.01
C PHE A 7 -6.02 6.55 -11.25
N ASP A 8 -5.36 7.59 -11.72
CA ASP A 8 -5.41 8.90 -11.07
C ASP A 8 -6.83 9.47 -11.09
N ALA A 9 -7.55 9.32 -12.19
CA ALA A 9 -8.95 9.76 -12.28
C ALA A 9 -9.85 8.96 -11.34
N LYS A 10 -9.68 7.65 -11.24
CA LYS A 10 -10.44 6.78 -10.32
C LYS A 10 -10.10 7.10 -8.87
N LYS A 11 -8.82 7.29 -8.57
CA LYS A 11 -8.33 7.62 -7.24
C LYS A 11 -8.97 8.92 -6.74
N ALA A 12 -8.99 9.97 -7.55
CA ALA A 12 -9.58 11.26 -7.17
C ALA A 12 -11.07 11.14 -6.83
N ALA A 13 -11.80 10.23 -7.50
CA ALA A 13 -13.23 10.04 -7.27
C ALA A 13 -13.55 9.16 -6.07
N ASN A 14 -12.61 8.30 -5.62
CA ASN A 14 -12.87 7.24 -4.65
C ASN A 14 -11.86 7.24 -3.50
N THR A 15 -11.34 8.39 -3.12
CA THR A 15 -10.32 8.51 -2.08
C THR A 15 -10.87 8.09 -0.72
N LEU A 16 -10.15 7.19 -0.04
CA LEU A 16 -10.41 6.80 1.35
C LEU A 16 -9.68 7.72 2.32
N PHE A 17 -8.41 7.99 2.08
CA PHE A 17 -7.66 9.02 2.81
C PHE A 17 -6.54 9.57 1.93
N HIS A 18 -6.13 10.79 2.25
CA HIS A 18 -4.99 11.44 1.62
C HIS A 18 -4.38 12.35 2.68
N ALA A 19 -3.18 12.03 3.12
CA ALA A 19 -2.49 12.77 4.16
C ALA A 19 -1.01 12.93 3.83
N ALA A 20 -0.48 14.10 4.18
CA ALA A 20 0.93 14.42 4.03
C ALA A 20 1.52 14.65 5.42
N ASP A 21 2.82 14.36 5.57
CA ASP A 21 3.57 14.63 6.79
C ASP A 21 2.92 14.00 8.02
N THR A 22 2.58 12.73 7.92
CA THR A 22 1.89 11.97 8.97
C THR A 22 2.59 10.64 9.24
N THR A 23 2.40 10.11 10.45
CA THR A 23 2.89 8.77 10.81
C THR A 23 1.77 7.75 10.90
N SER A 24 0.50 8.16 10.70
CA SER A 24 -0.62 7.24 10.79
C SER A 24 -1.81 7.72 9.98
N CYS A 25 -2.39 6.83 9.19
CA CYS A 25 -3.63 7.05 8.44
C CYS A 25 -4.54 5.84 8.62
N GLN A 26 -5.83 6.06 8.64
CA GLN A 26 -6.81 4.99 8.79
C GLN A 26 -8.09 5.30 8.05
N ALA A 27 -8.71 4.26 7.50
CA ALA A 27 -10.05 4.34 6.90
C ALA A 27 -10.76 3.00 7.04
N GLU A 28 -12.08 3.02 6.90
CA GLU A 28 -12.92 1.83 6.88
C GLU A 28 -13.45 1.59 5.48
N LEU A 29 -13.26 0.39 4.97
CA LEU A 29 -13.87 -0.05 3.73
C LEU A 29 -15.21 -0.72 4.08
N THR A 30 -16.30 -0.07 3.69
CA THR A 30 -17.65 -0.50 4.08
C THR A 30 -18.36 -1.32 2.99
N SER A 31 -17.82 -1.31 1.78
CA SER A 31 -18.35 -2.11 0.67
C SER A 31 -17.18 -2.81 -0.02
N PRO A 32 -17.37 -4.04 -0.53
CA PRO A 32 -16.30 -4.75 -1.22
C PRO A 32 -15.78 -3.97 -2.44
N ALA A 33 -14.47 -3.78 -2.49
CA ALA A 33 -13.79 -3.13 -3.61
C ALA A 33 -12.30 -3.46 -3.53
N ALA A 34 -11.63 -3.39 -4.67
CA ALA A 34 -10.18 -3.37 -4.67
C ALA A 34 -9.69 -2.05 -4.07
N VAL A 35 -8.57 -2.10 -3.36
CA VAL A 35 -8.00 -0.94 -2.66
C VAL A 35 -6.60 -0.68 -3.20
N GLY A 36 -6.35 0.58 -3.56
CA GLY A 36 -5.01 1.03 -3.89
C GLY A 36 -4.45 1.89 -2.77
N ILE A 37 -3.15 1.78 -2.52
CA ILE A 37 -2.45 2.59 -1.52
C ILE A 37 -1.15 3.08 -2.13
N ASP A 38 -0.92 4.39 -2.10
CA ASP A 38 0.34 5.01 -2.47
C ASP A 38 1.00 5.57 -1.23
N VAL A 39 2.30 5.31 -1.07
CA VAL A 39 3.08 5.83 0.04
C VAL A 39 4.39 6.41 -0.48
N SER A 40 4.73 7.60 0.01
CA SER A 40 6.06 8.19 -0.15
C SER A 40 6.72 8.23 1.22
N LEU A 41 7.93 7.67 1.33
CA LEU A 41 8.64 7.52 2.60
C LEU A 41 10.12 7.88 2.44
N GLY A 42 10.81 8.06 3.56
CA GLY A 42 12.25 8.27 3.54
C GLY A 42 13.02 7.02 3.16
N SER A 43 14.21 7.17 2.60
CA SER A 43 15.02 6.07 2.07
C SER A 43 15.52 5.08 3.13
N THR A 44 15.36 5.39 4.41
CA THR A 44 15.69 4.50 5.53
C THR A 44 14.49 4.30 6.46
N GLY A 45 13.31 4.74 6.07
CA GLY A 45 12.11 4.65 6.87
C GLY A 45 11.49 3.26 6.88
N LYS A 46 10.57 3.06 7.82
CA LYS A 46 9.75 1.84 7.90
C LYS A 46 8.29 2.21 7.80
N VAL A 47 7.54 1.45 7.04
CA VAL A 47 6.10 1.63 6.91
C VAL A 47 5.42 0.28 7.06
N SER A 48 4.30 0.28 7.77
CA SER A 48 3.47 -0.92 7.92
C SER A 48 2.06 -0.64 7.44
N PHE A 49 1.42 -1.68 6.95
CA PHE A 49 0.07 -1.64 6.40
C PHE A 49 -0.76 -2.71 7.09
N SER A 50 -1.97 -2.36 7.50
CA SER A 50 -2.99 -3.34 7.85
C SER A 50 -4.09 -3.20 6.82
N ILE A 51 -4.29 -4.22 6.02
CA ILE A 51 -5.23 -4.19 4.90
C ILE A 51 -6.21 -5.34 5.08
N LEU A 52 -7.41 -5.02 5.54
CA LEU A 52 -8.49 -6.01 5.69
C LEU A 52 -8.02 -7.27 6.44
N GLY A 53 -7.36 -7.07 7.59
CA GLY A 53 -6.88 -8.16 8.43
C GLY A 53 -5.50 -8.69 8.08
N ASN A 54 -4.87 -8.21 7.02
CA ASN A 54 -3.55 -8.65 6.60
C ASN A 54 -2.51 -7.59 6.95
N VAL A 55 -1.42 -8.00 7.60
CA VAL A 55 -0.36 -7.09 8.03
C VAL A 55 0.85 -7.24 7.12
N CYS A 56 1.29 -6.12 6.57
CA CYS A 56 2.44 -6.04 5.68
C CYS A 56 3.36 -4.91 6.16
N ALA A 57 4.64 -4.99 5.84
CA ALA A 57 5.58 -3.94 6.20
C ALA A 57 6.76 -3.89 5.23
N TYR A 58 7.28 -2.70 5.02
CA TYR A 58 8.50 -2.48 4.24
C TYR A 58 9.52 -1.72 5.10
N ASP A 59 10.74 -2.23 5.14
CA ASP A 59 11.87 -1.56 5.77
C ASP A 59 12.81 -1.07 4.67
N ALA A 60 12.84 0.23 4.43
CA ALA A 60 13.63 0.80 3.35
C ALA A 60 15.15 0.66 3.61
N ALA A 61 15.57 0.60 4.88
CA ALA A 61 16.98 0.44 5.20
C ALA A 61 17.54 -0.91 4.73
N THR A 62 16.72 -1.96 4.76
CA THR A 62 17.15 -3.32 4.37
C THR A 62 16.53 -3.79 3.06
N GLY A 63 15.43 -3.19 2.63
CA GLY A 63 14.66 -3.63 1.48
C GLY A 63 13.72 -4.79 1.75
N ILE A 64 13.63 -5.26 2.99
CA ILE A 64 12.80 -6.42 3.32
C ILE A 64 11.33 -5.99 3.39
N PHE A 65 10.50 -6.69 2.61
CA PHE A 65 9.04 -6.56 2.66
C PHE A 65 8.47 -7.84 3.27
N THR A 66 7.64 -7.67 4.29
CA THR A 66 6.94 -8.79 4.92
C THR A 66 5.46 -8.70 4.59
N CYS A 67 4.82 -9.83 4.33
CA CYS A 67 3.39 -9.91 4.13
C CYS A 67 2.91 -11.20 4.78
N ALA A 68 2.09 -11.07 5.80
CA ALA A 68 1.70 -12.19 6.66
C ALA A 68 2.97 -12.87 7.20
N ASP A 69 3.19 -14.14 6.88
CA ASP A 69 4.34 -14.91 7.37
C ASP A 69 5.55 -14.90 6.43
N LYS A 70 5.46 -14.19 5.30
CA LYS A 70 6.49 -14.26 4.27
C LYS A 70 7.32 -13.00 4.24
N ALA A 71 8.64 -13.16 4.12
CA ALA A 71 9.58 -12.06 3.92
C ALA A 71 10.16 -12.15 2.52
N THR A 72 10.20 -11.03 1.82
CA THR A 72 10.71 -10.95 0.45
C THR A 72 11.76 -9.86 0.39
N GLN A 73 12.87 -10.13 -0.28
CA GLN A 73 13.90 -9.12 -0.47
C GLN A 73 13.55 -8.27 -1.69
N LEU A 74 13.29 -6.99 -1.44
CA LEU A 74 13.15 -5.97 -2.46
C LEU A 74 14.40 -5.08 -2.45
N PRO A 75 14.57 -4.18 -3.41
CA PRO A 75 15.64 -3.19 -3.33
C PRO A 75 15.50 -2.36 -2.04
N ALA A 76 16.62 -2.05 -1.41
CA ALA A 76 16.64 -1.09 -0.30
C ALA A 76 16.47 0.33 -0.84
N GLY A 77 16.00 1.23 0.02
CA GLY A 77 15.91 2.64 -0.31
C GLY A 77 14.76 3.03 -1.22
N LEU A 78 13.74 2.19 -1.40
CA LEU A 78 12.56 2.58 -2.14
C LEU A 78 11.84 3.70 -1.38
N THR A 79 11.56 4.80 -2.08
CA THR A 79 10.90 5.97 -1.49
C THR A 79 9.45 6.10 -1.91
N GLU A 80 9.00 5.29 -2.84
CA GLU A 80 7.61 5.25 -3.29
C GLU A 80 7.16 3.81 -3.45
N LEU A 81 6.02 3.49 -2.87
CA LEU A 81 5.40 2.17 -2.98
C LEU A 81 3.96 2.35 -3.45
N HIS A 82 3.54 1.53 -4.39
CA HIS A 82 2.17 1.47 -4.89
C HIS A 82 1.64 0.07 -4.64
N LEU A 83 0.58 -0.03 -3.87
CA LEU A 83 -0.01 -1.30 -3.48
C LEU A 83 -1.44 -1.39 -4.00
N ILE A 84 -1.82 -2.56 -4.50
CA ILE A 84 -3.20 -2.86 -4.85
C ILE A 84 -3.56 -4.18 -4.18
N ALA A 85 -4.61 -4.16 -3.36
CA ALA A 85 -5.17 -5.34 -2.73
C ALA A 85 -6.51 -5.66 -3.40
N ASP A 86 -6.61 -6.84 -3.98
CA ASP A 86 -7.82 -7.25 -4.71
C ASP A 86 -7.99 -8.76 -4.59
N ARG A 87 -9.13 -9.18 -4.05
CA ARG A 87 -9.56 -10.60 -4.00
C ARG A 87 -8.49 -11.54 -3.46
N GLY A 88 -7.88 -11.18 -2.33
CA GLY A 88 -6.91 -12.03 -1.68
C GLY A 88 -5.51 -11.97 -2.28
N ILE A 89 -5.24 -11.03 -3.16
CA ILE A 89 -3.91 -10.80 -3.76
C ILE A 89 -3.47 -9.38 -3.44
N LEU A 90 -2.22 -9.25 -3.03
CA LEU A 90 -1.54 -7.95 -2.91
C LEU A 90 -0.51 -7.83 -4.01
N GLU A 91 -0.60 -6.76 -4.77
CA GLU A 91 0.40 -6.41 -5.78
C GLU A 91 1.13 -5.15 -5.32
N LEU A 92 2.46 -5.19 -5.39
CA LEU A 92 3.31 -4.04 -5.14
C LEU A 92 4.03 -3.65 -6.42
N SER A 93 4.07 -2.35 -6.70
CA SER A 93 4.93 -1.80 -7.74
C SER A 93 5.73 -0.63 -7.20
N ALA A 94 6.94 -0.44 -7.71
CA ALA A 94 7.84 0.63 -7.32
C ALA A 94 8.79 0.96 -8.48
N LYS A 95 9.49 2.09 -8.38
CA LYS A 95 10.45 2.54 -9.40
C LYS A 95 9.86 2.54 -10.81
N GLN A 96 8.70 3.20 -10.97
CA GLN A 96 8.03 3.30 -12.27
C GLN A 96 7.77 1.91 -12.88
N ASP A 97 7.28 0.99 -12.05
CA ASP A 97 6.91 -0.38 -12.43
C ASP A 97 8.10 -1.27 -12.83
N THR A 98 9.33 -0.89 -12.47
CA THR A 98 10.50 -1.76 -12.67
C THR A 98 10.65 -2.78 -11.54
N VAL A 99 10.04 -2.53 -10.38
CA VAL A 99 9.96 -3.48 -9.27
C VAL A 99 8.50 -3.88 -9.13
N ILE A 100 8.20 -5.17 -9.28
CA ILE A 100 6.84 -5.70 -9.17
C ILE A 100 6.90 -6.99 -8.36
N ALA A 101 6.00 -7.14 -7.39
CA ALA A 101 5.92 -8.34 -6.55
C ALA A 101 4.46 -8.61 -6.17
N TYR A 102 4.16 -9.88 -5.86
CA TYR A 102 2.81 -10.34 -5.54
C TYR A 102 2.84 -11.24 -4.31
N TRP A 103 1.80 -11.15 -3.49
CA TRP A 103 1.60 -12.00 -2.33
C TRP A 103 0.15 -12.44 -2.24
N GLU A 104 -0.07 -13.64 -1.72
CA GLU A 104 -1.40 -14.06 -1.32
C GLU A 104 -1.71 -13.47 0.06
N LEU A 105 -2.92 -12.97 0.23
CA LEU A 105 -3.40 -12.45 1.50
C LEU A 105 -4.21 -13.55 2.19
N PRO A 106 -3.74 -14.07 3.34
CA PRO A 106 -4.43 -15.20 4.00
C PRO A 106 -5.80 -14.83 4.53
N ASP A 107 -6.03 -13.57 4.90
CA ASP A 107 -7.35 -13.09 5.28
C ASP A 107 -8.04 -12.52 4.05
N ASP A 108 -9.11 -13.14 3.61
CA ASP A 108 -9.82 -12.80 2.38
C ASP A 108 -11.07 -11.96 2.61
N ARG A 109 -11.23 -11.38 3.80
CA ARG A 109 -12.37 -10.49 4.05
C ARG A 109 -12.40 -9.34 3.05
N THR A 110 -13.60 -8.89 2.70
CA THR A 110 -13.80 -7.90 1.64
C THR A 110 -14.07 -6.50 2.18
N CYS A 111 -14.29 -6.37 3.48
CA CYS A 111 -14.52 -5.09 4.17
C CYS A 111 -13.72 -5.06 5.45
N GLY A 112 -13.51 -3.88 5.99
CA GLY A 112 -12.83 -3.71 7.26
C GLY A 112 -11.90 -2.50 7.27
N THR A 113 -10.97 -2.50 8.21
CA THR A 113 -10.08 -1.38 8.45
C THR A 113 -8.85 -1.45 7.55
N ILE A 114 -8.42 -0.28 7.09
CA ILE A 114 -7.18 -0.09 6.35
C ILE A 114 -6.36 0.94 7.11
N THR A 115 -5.15 0.58 7.52
CA THR A 115 -4.25 1.50 8.22
C THR A 115 -2.88 1.52 7.57
N VAL A 116 -2.22 2.68 7.64
CA VAL A 116 -0.82 2.87 7.26
C VAL A 116 -0.13 3.56 8.42
N ASN A 117 0.95 2.96 8.92
CA ASN A 117 1.75 3.52 10.01
C ASN A 117 3.21 3.58 9.61
N ALA A 118 3.93 4.57 10.09
CA ALA A 118 5.35 4.75 9.79
C ALA A 118 6.11 5.23 11.01
N ASP A 119 7.41 4.99 11.04
CA ASP A 119 8.30 5.45 12.12
C ASP A 119 8.70 6.93 11.95
N THR A 120 8.64 7.44 10.72
CA THR A 120 8.91 8.85 10.41
C THR A 120 7.80 9.36 9.50
N PRO A 121 7.58 10.68 9.42
CA PRO A 121 6.49 11.23 8.62
C PRO A 121 6.54 10.80 7.16
N ILE A 122 5.38 10.43 6.63
CA ILE A 122 5.19 9.97 5.26
C ILE A 122 4.05 10.74 4.60
N CYS A 123 3.92 10.59 3.29
CA CYS A 123 2.71 10.93 2.57
C CYS A 123 2.03 9.62 2.20
N ALA A 124 0.74 9.51 2.45
CA ALA A 124 -0.02 8.30 2.17
C ALA A 124 -1.38 8.63 1.59
N GLU A 125 -1.81 7.81 0.68
CA GLU A 125 -3.09 7.96 0.00
C GLU A 125 -3.67 6.59 -0.26
N ALA A 126 -4.97 6.43 -0.01
CA ALA A 126 -5.67 5.19 -0.33
C ALA A 126 -6.98 5.51 -1.05
N TRP A 127 -7.38 4.63 -1.94
CA TRP A 127 -8.59 4.79 -2.75
C TRP A 127 -9.19 3.43 -3.08
N THR A 128 -10.46 3.43 -3.47
CA THR A 128 -11.10 2.22 -3.97
C THR A 128 -11.10 2.23 -5.50
N LEU A 129 -10.99 1.04 -6.06
CA LEU A 129 -11.08 0.79 -7.50
C LEU A 129 -12.42 0.13 -7.79
N HIS A 130 -13.21 0.73 -8.66
CA HIS A 130 -14.52 0.19 -9.02
C HIS A 130 -14.61 -0.14 -10.50
#